data_37ec38ab57c0e04d1bcf91b2099bbeb4
#
_entry.id   37ec38ab57c0e04d1bcf91b2099bbeb4
#
_cell.length_a   1.000
_cell.length_b   1.000
_cell.length_c   1.000
_cell.angle_alpha   90.00
_cell.angle_beta   90.00
_cell.angle_gamma   90.00
#
_symmetry.space_group_name_H-M   'P 1'
#
loop_
_entity.id
_entity.type
_entity.pdbx_description
1 polymer ?
#
loop_
_entity_poly.entity_id
_entity_poly.type
_entity_poly.pdbx_seq_one_letter_code
_entity_poly.pdbx_strand_id
1 'polypeptide(L)'
;MNNNLQKLEFNKILDILSSFCVTDNGKKLALELLPSNSSMEVKKLLAETEEAVNLSYRNSFPSFYEFSDISYSIKSLQNGSTLNCPAILNLNTILKTANELKNYFNKDFIDITEYPILAELFNSLYSNINIIETIDKSIIDEFTISDDASPELKSIRRKQKSLEQDIRKTLNNIIHSSNSKYLQDNIITIRNDRFVIPVKE
;
A
#
# COMPACT_ATOMS: atom_id res chain seq x y z
N MET A 1 -28.71 -20.86 -4.93
CA MET A 1 -29.11 -19.51 -5.41
C MET A 1 -30.54 -19.57 -5.85
N ASN A 2 -31.40 -18.67 -5.38
CA ASN A 2 -32.86 -18.78 -5.57
C ASN A 2 -33.20 -18.59 -7.06
N ASN A 3 -33.85 -19.56 -7.70
CA ASN A 3 -34.19 -19.58 -9.14
C ASN A 3 -34.90 -18.29 -9.62
N ASN A 4 -35.53 -17.58 -8.68
CA ASN A 4 -36.22 -16.30 -8.94
C ASN A 4 -35.24 -15.13 -9.14
N LEU A 5 -34.12 -15.09 -8.43
CA LEU A 5 -33.10 -14.03 -8.57
C LEU A 5 -32.40 -14.12 -9.93
N GLN A 6 -32.19 -15.36 -10.44
CA GLN A 6 -31.66 -15.56 -11.78
C GLN A 6 -32.63 -15.12 -12.88
N LYS A 7 -33.94 -15.41 -12.73
CA LYS A 7 -34.95 -14.96 -13.69
C LYS A 7 -35.09 -13.44 -13.73
N LEU A 8 -34.83 -12.77 -12.63
CA LEU A 8 -34.85 -11.31 -12.51
C LEU A 8 -33.51 -10.66 -12.89
N GLU A 9 -32.53 -11.45 -13.35
CA GLU A 9 -31.17 -10.97 -13.71
C GLU A 9 -30.49 -10.19 -12.59
N PHE A 10 -30.79 -10.51 -11.31
CA PHE A 10 -30.30 -9.79 -10.13
C PHE A 10 -28.76 -9.78 -10.06
N ASN A 11 -28.10 -10.85 -10.50
CA ASN A 11 -26.64 -10.91 -10.62
C ASN A 11 -26.05 -9.79 -11.51
N LYS A 12 -26.73 -9.41 -12.60
CA LYS A 12 -26.27 -8.28 -13.44
C LYS A 12 -26.30 -6.95 -12.68
N ILE A 13 -27.28 -6.77 -11.79
CA ILE A 13 -27.35 -5.58 -10.92
C ILE A 13 -26.19 -5.60 -9.93
N LEU A 14 -25.86 -6.75 -9.33
CA LEU A 14 -24.73 -6.90 -8.42
C LEU A 14 -23.39 -6.67 -9.13
N ASP A 15 -23.24 -7.16 -10.37
CA ASP A 15 -22.05 -6.93 -11.18
C ASP A 15 -21.85 -5.42 -11.47
N ILE A 16 -22.95 -4.72 -11.82
CA ILE A 16 -22.92 -3.27 -12.02
C ILE A 16 -22.54 -2.56 -10.71
N LEU A 17 -23.18 -2.93 -9.59
CA LEU A 17 -22.87 -2.35 -8.28
C LEU A 17 -21.40 -2.56 -7.90
N SER A 18 -20.88 -3.78 -8.07
CA SER A 18 -19.48 -4.09 -7.76
C SER A 18 -18.50 -3.30 -8.62
N SER A 19 -18.86 -2.94 -9.86
CA SER A 19 -18.00 -2.13 -10.73
C SER A 19 -17.80 -0.70 -10.24
N PHE A 20 -18.65 -0.18 -9.39
CA PHE A 20 -18.49 1.11 -8.72
C PHE A 20 -17.65 1.03 -7.45
N CYS A 21 -17.38 -0.17 -6.94
CA CYS A 21 -16.58 -0.35 -5.73
C CYS A 21 -15.08 -0.26 -6.06
N VAL A 22 -14.35 0.53 -5.27
CA VAL A 22 -12.89 0.73 -5.44
C VAL A 22 -12.10 -0.39 -4.79
N THR A 23 -12.53 -0.90 -3.63
CA THR A 23 -11.78 -1.89 -2.85
C THR A 23 -12.28 -3.32 -3.10
N ASP A 24 -11.38 -4.31 -2.99
CA ASP A 24 -11.75 -5.72 -3.16
C ASP A 24 -12.84 -6.16 -2.17
N ASN A 25 -12.77 -5.72 -0.92
CA ASN A 25 -13.78 -6.02 0.09
C ASN A 25 -15.12 -5.36 -0.23
N GLY A 26 -15.13 -4.14 -0.76
CA GLY A 26 -16.33 -3.47 -1.25
C GLY A 26 -16.97 -4.22 -2.41
N LYS A 27 -16.17 -4.64 -3.40
CA LYS A 27 -16.63 -5.47 -4.52
C LYS A 27 -17.27 -6.78 -4.03
N LYS A 28 -16.60 -7.45 -3.07
CA LYS A 28 -17.10 -8.69 -2.48
C LYS A 28 -18.43 -8.47 -1.76
N LEU A 29 -18.54 -7.43 -0.91
CA LEU A 29 -19.79 -7.09 -0.23
C LEU A 29 -20.94 -6.79 -1.22
N ALA A 30 -20.65 -6.08 -2.30
CA ALA A 30 -21.62 -5.80 -3.35
C ALA A 30 -22.13 -7.08 -4.02
N LEU A 31 -21.24 -8.02 -4.34
CA LEU A 31 -21.59 -9.29 -4.97
C LEU A 31 -22.34 -10.27 -4.03
N GLU A 32 -22.10 -10.17 -2.73
CA GLU A 32 -22.74 -10.99 -1.70
C GLU A 32 -24.08 -10.41 -1.21
N LEU A 33 -24.48 -9.23 -1.70
CA LEU A 33 -25.74 -8.59 -1.29
C LEU A 33 -26.94 -9.45 -1.66
N LEU A 34 -27.82 -9.64 -0.70
CA LEU A 34 -29.06 -10.42 -0.87
C LEU A 34 -30.27 -9.58 -0.47
N PRO A 35 -31.45 -9.81 -1.12
CA PRO A 35 -32.70 -9.21 -0.69
C PRO A 35 -33.03 -9.64 0.73
N SER A 36 -33.44 -8.71 1.59
CA SER A 36 -33.91 -9.00 2.94
C SER A 36 -35.44 -8.91 3.05
N ASN A 37 -36.03 -9.81 3.84
CA ASN A 37 -37.46 -9.77 4.20
C ASN A 37 -37.72 -8.99 5.50
N SER A 38 -36.67 -8.52 6.17
CA SER A 38 -36.76 -7.72 7.40
C SER A 38 -36.95 -6.25 7.06
N SER A 39 -38.16 -5.72 7.33
CA SER A 39 -38.42 -4.28 7.14
C SER A 39 -37.46 -3.37 7.92
N MET A 40 -37.01 -3.80 9.10
CA MET A 40 -36.08 -3.04 9.92
C MET A 40 -34.69 -3.01 9.28
N GLU A 41 -34.21 -4.14 8.78
CA GLU A 41 -32.91 -4.24 8.10
C GLU A 41 -32.90 -3.42 6.80
N VAL A 42 -33.94 -3.55 5.98
CA VAL A 42 -34.09 -2.78 4.73
C VAL A 42 -34.07 -1.28 5.01
N LYS A 43 -34.83 -0.82 6.02
CA LYS A 43 -34.83 0.60 6.41
C LYS A 43 -33.46 1.09 6.85
N LYS A 44 -32.71 0.28 7.62
CA LYS A 44 -31.35 0.61 8.04
C LYS A 44 -30.42 0.77 6.84
N LEU A 45 -30.38 -0.20 5.93
CA LEU A 45 -29.52 -0.16 4.74
C LEU A 45 -29.89 0.99 3.79
N LEU A 46 -31.19 1.31 3.67
CA LEU A 46 -31.62 2.48 2.89
C LEU A 46 -31.19 3.79 3.54
N ALA A 47 -31.28 3.91 4.87
CA ALA A 47 -30.84 5.10 5.59
C ALA A 47 -29.31 5.30 5.48
N GLU A 48 -28.51 4.22 5.59
CA GLU A 48 -27.05 4.28 5.34
C GLU A 48 -26.73 4.81 3.93
N THR A 49 -27.45 4.31 2.92
CA THR A 49 -27.28 4.74 1.53
C THR A 49 -27.72 6.20 1.34
N GLU A 50 -28.84 6.61 1.95
CA GLU A 50 -29.36 7.97 1.88
C GLU A 50 -28.38 8.98 2.50
N GLU A 51 -27.81 8.69 3.67
CA GLU A 51 -26.78 9.53 4.28
C GLU A 51 -25.54 9.66 3.35
N ALA A 52 -25.07 8.55 2.76
CA ALA A 52 -23.93 8.56 1.84
C ALA A 52 -24.19 9.40 0.58
N VAL A 53 -25.39 9.27 0.00
CA VAL A 53 -25.84 10.04 -1.18
C VAL A 53 -25.93 11.52 -0.81
N ASN A 54 -26.58 11.87 0.29
CA ASN A 54 -26.71 13.26 0.74
C ASN A 54 -25.34 13.91 1.04
N LEU A 55 -24.44 13.18 1.69
CA LEU A 55 -23.09 13.64 1.94
C LEU A 55 -22.34 13.90 0.63
N SER A 56 -22.45 12.99 -0.35
CA SER A 56 -21.74 13.12 -1.63
C SER A 56 -22.28 14.30 -2.49
N TYR A 57 -23.55 14.65 -2.38
CA TYR A 57 -24.12 15.80 -3.10
C TYR A 57 -23.77 17.14 -2.46
N ARG A 58 -23.67 17.20 -1.14
CA ARG A 58 -23.41 18.46 -0.42
C ARG A 58 -21.94 18.75 -0.23
N ASN A 59 -21.13 17.70 -0.16
CA ASN A 59 -19.71 17.82 0.12
C ASN A 59 -18.94 16.94 -0.86
N SER A 60 -17.78 17.40 -1.33
CA SER A 60 -16.88 16.54 -2.11
C SER A 60 -16.46 15.32 -1.28
N PHE A 61 -16.84 14.14 -1.71
CA PHE A 61 -16.50 12.91 -1.00
C PHE A 61 -14.98 12.69 -1.01
N PRO A 62 -14.35 12.20 0.07
CA PRO A 62 -12.94 11.91 0.09
C PRO A 62 -12.60 10.80 -0.92
N SER A 63 -11.41 10.87 -1.49
CA SER A 63 -10.96 9.82 -2.41
C SER A 63 -10.72 8.52 -1.65
N PHE A 64 -11.23 7.44 -2.21
CA PHE A 64 -10.88 6.09 -1.77
C PHE A 64 -9.72 5.59 -2.60
N TYR A 65 -8.66 5.13 -1.95
CA TYR A 65 -7.54 4.48 -2.63
C TYR A 65 -7.85 3.01 -2.84
N GLU A 66 -7.42 2.48 -3.98
CA GLU A 66 -7.49 1.05 -4.23
C GLU A 66 -6.50 0.30 -3.33
N PHE A 67 -6.98 -0.73 -2.65
CA PHE A 67 -6.15 -1.63 -1.85
C PHE A 67 -6.73 -3.05 -1.89
N SER A 68 -5.85 -4.03 -1.80
CA SER A 68 -6.21 -5.45 -1.79
C SER A 68 -6.60 -5.93 -0.39
N ASP A 69 -7.30 -7.06 -0.33
CA ASP A 69 -7.63 -7.71 0.95
C ASP A 69 -6.36 -8.11 1.72
N ILE A 70 -6.27 -7.69 2.98
CA ILE A 70 -5.13 -7.96 3.88
C ILE A 70 -5.38 -9.13 4.83
N SER A 71 -6.49 -9.84 4.72
CA SER A 71 -6.87 -10.93 5.64
C SER A 71 -5.79 -12.01 5.74
N TYR A 72 -5.15 -12.35 4.61
CA TYR A 72 -4.04 -13.29 4.58
C TYR A 72 -2.80 -12.74 5.30
N SER A 73 -2.46 -11.47 5.07
CA SER A 73 -1.32 -10.80 5.70
C SER A 73 -1.48 -10.75 7.23
N ILE A 74 -2.69 -10.45 7.71
CA ILE A 74 -3.00 -10.44 9.15
C ILE A 74 -2.82 -11.84 9.75
N LYS A 75 -3.36 -12.87 9.10
CA LYS A 75 -3.20 -14.26 9.56
C LYS A 75 -1.73 -14.69 9.59
N SER A 76 -0.94 -14.29 8.59
CA SER A 76 0.50 -14.57 8.55
C SER A 76 1.24 -13.93 9.73
N LEU A 77 0.93 -12.67 10.04
CA LEU A 77 1.51 -11.98 11.20
C LEU A 77 1.12 -12.64 12.52
N GLN A 78 -0.14 -13.05 12.68
CA GLN A 78 -0.59 -13.79 13.88
C GLN A 78 0.16 -15.10 14.08
N ASN A 79 0.62 -15.73 13.00
CA ASN A 79 1.44 -16.94 13.02
C ASN A 79 2.95 -16.65 13.15
N GLY A 80 3.35 -15.40 13.43
CA GLY A 80 4.74 -15.01 13.63
C GLY A 80 5.55 -14.84 12.34
N SER A 81 4.90 -14.80 11.18
CA SER A 81 5.57 -14.51 9.90
C SER A 81 5.83 -13.01 9.74
N THR A 82 6.73 -12.66 8.81
CA THR A 82 7.01 -11.28 8.41
C THR A 82 6.30 -10.94 7.10
N LEU A 83 5.99 -9.66 6.89
CA LEU A 83 5.44 -9.16 5.63
C LEU A 83 6.56 -8.65 4.73
N ASN A 84 6.38 -8.78 3.42
CA ASN A 84 7.22 -8.14 2.41
C ASN A 84 6.78 -6.67 2.19
N CYS A 85 7.61 -5.89 1.48
CA CYS A 85 7.33 -4.48 1.21
C CYS A 85 5.97 -4.24 0.53
N PRO A 86 5.55 -4.98 -0.52
CA PRO A 86 4.23 -4.79 -1.12
C PRO A 86 3.08 -4.94 -0.12
N ALA A 87 3.12 -5.96 0.74
CA ALA A 87 2.08 -6.18 1.75
C ALA A 87 2.04 -5.07 2.80
N ILE A 88 3.21 -4.53 3.20
CA ILE A 88 3.30 -3.41 4.13
C ILE A 88 2.78 -2.12 3.47
N LEU A 89 3.11 -1.87 2.20
CA LEU A 89 2.60 -0.70 1.45
C LEU A 89 1.08 -0.76 1.28
N ASN A 90 0.52 -1.95 0.99
CA ASN A 90 -0.92 -2.13 0.94
C ASN A 90 -1.59 -1.85 2.29
N LEU A 91 -1.01 -2.35 3.40
CA LEU A 91 -1.47 -2.00 4.75
C LEU A 91 -1.39 -0.50 5.02
N ASN A 92 -0.31 0.15 4.58
CA ASN A 92 -0.13 1.60 4.73
C ASN A 92 -1.22 2.39 3.98
N THR A 93 -1.58 1.95 2.77
CA THR A 93 -2.68 2.54 2.00
C THR A 93 -4.01 2.45 2.76
N ILE A 94 -4.30 1.30 3.38
CA ILE A 94 -5.50 1.14 4.21
C ILE A 94 -5.49 2.09 5.41
N LEU A 95 -4.36 2.17 6.14
CA LEU A 95 -4.24 3.06 7.30
C LEU A 95 -4.35 4.55 6.90
N LYS A 96 -3.76 4.95 5.77
CA LYS A 96 -3.89 6.31 5.22
C LYS A 96 -5.33 6.61 4.84
N THR A 97 -6.00 5.72 4.12
CA THR A 97 -7.41 5.87 3.75
C THR A 97 -8.29 6.02 5.00
N ALA A 98 -8.09 5.16 6.01
CA ALA A 98 -8.82 5.26 7.27
C ALA A 98 -8.58 6.59 7.99
N ASN A 99 -7.33 7.07 8.00
CA ASN A 99 -6.97 8.36 8.60
C ASN A 99 -7.61 9.53 7.86
N GLU A 100 -7.58 9.52 6.52
CA GLU A 100 -8.20 10.56 5.69
C GLU A 100 -9.71 10.60 5.88
N LEU A 101 -10.38 9.44 5.93
CA LEU A 101 -11.82 9.36 6.18
C LEU A 101 -12.19 9.92 7.55
N LYS A 102 -11.45 9.58 8.61
CA LYS A 102 -11.67 10.16 9.94
C LYS A 102 -11.48 11.68 9.94
N ASN A 103 -10.40 12.16 9.32
CA ASN A 103 -10.11 13.58 9.22
C ASN A 103 -11.13 14.33 8.37
N TYR A 104 -11.68 13.68 7.34
CA TYR A 104 -12.72 14.27 6.51
C TYR A 104 -13.98 14.56 7.32
N PHE A 105 -14.43 13.62 8.15
CA PHE A 105 -15.62 13.77 8.99
C PHE A 105 -15.43 14.76 10.15
N ASN A 106 -14.20 15.01 10.57
CA ASN A 106 -13.88 15.98 11.61
C ASN A 106 -13.68 17.42 11.10
N LYS A 107 -14.00 17.69 9.83
CA LYS A 107 -13.90 19.03 9.25
C LYS A 107 -15.09 19.89 9.64
N ASP A 108 -14.85 21.16 9.95
CA ASP A 108 -15.85 22.12 10.46
C ASP A 108 -17.06 22.36 9.53
N PHE A 109 -16.95 22.00 8.25
CA PHE A 109 -18.03 22.18 7.28
C PHE A 109 -19.00 20.99 7.17
N ILE A 110 -18.76 19.90 7.91
CA ILE A 110 -19.66 18.74 7.97
C ILE A 110 -20.39 18.75 9.31
N ASP A 111 -21.71 18.92 9.24
CA ASP A 111 -22.53 18.72 10.42
C ASP A 111 -22.76 17.21 10.63
N ILE A 112 -21.98 16.64 11.56
CA ILE A 112 -22.03 15.22 11.90
C ILE A 112 -23.45 14.77 12.34
N THR A 113 -24.26 15.68 12.87
CA THR A 113 -25.60 15.35 13.33
C THR A 113 -26.58 15.03 12.19
N GLU A 114 -26.27 15.47 10.97
CA GLU A 114 -27.05 15.14 9.76
C GLU A 114 -26.72 13.72 9.23
N TYR A 115 -25.60 13.11 9.68
CA TYR A 115 -25.09 11.83 9.17
C TYR A 115 -24.71 10.86 10.30
N PRO A 116 -25.63 10.53 11.23
CA PRO A 116 -25.30 9.77 12.44
C PRO A 116 -24.78 8.34 12.13
N ILE A 117 -25.31 7.68 11.11
CA ILE A 117 -24.89 6.31 10.75
C ILE A 117 -23.48 6.33 10.16
N LEU A 118 -23.20 7.24 9.23
CA LEU A 118 -21.88 7.40 8.66
C LEU A 118 -20.88 7.86 9.72
N ALA A 119 -21.25 8.74 10.63
CA ALA A 119 -20.39 9.17 11.72
C ALA A 119 -19.97 8.01 12.61
N GLU A 120 -20.87 7.08 12.94
CA GLU A 120 -20.55 5.86 13.68
C GLU A 120 -19.56 4.98 12.89
N LEU A 121 -19.80 4.75 11.60
CA LEU A 121 -18.92 3.97 10.74
C LEU A 121 -17.52 4.58 10.66
N PHE A 122 -17.39 5.88 10.39
CA PHE A 122 -16.09 6.55 10.26
C PHE A 122 -15.35 6.62 11.59
N ASN A 123 -16.05 6.81 12.72
CA ASN A 123 -15.43 6.79 14.04
C ASN A 123 -14.93 5.40 14.44
N SER A 124 -15.53 4.34 13.93
CA SER A 124 -15.09 2.96 14.16
C SER A 124 -13.77 2.63 13.45
N LEU A 125 -13.36 3.41 12.45
CA LEU A 125 -12.12 3.17 11.71
C LEU A 125 -10.90 3.35 12.63
N TYR A 126 -9.98 2.40 12.55
CA TYR A 126 -8.69 2.52 13.23
C TYR A 126 -7.67 3.20 12.32
N SER A 127 -6.98 4.19 12.85
CA SER A 127 -5.82 4.81 12.19
C SER A 127 -4.69 5.02 13.20
N ASN A 128 -3.45 4.92 12.74
CA ASN A 128 -2.28 5.15 13.57
C ASN A 128 -1.22 5.90 12.77
N ILE A 129 -1.12 7.20 13.02
CA ILE A 129 -0.22 8.09 12.30
C ILE A 129 1.25 7.69 12.47
N ASN A 130 1.66 7.22 13.65
CA ASN A 130 3.04 6.82 13.90
C ASN A 130 3.45 5.61 13.05
N ILE A 131 2.53 4.66 12.83
CA ILE A 131 2.77 3.51 11.94
C ILE A 131 2.90 3.99 10.50
N ILE A 132 2.00 4.86 10.04
CA ILE A 132 2.03 5.44 8.69
C ILE A 132 3.37 6.13 8.46
N GLU A 133 3.79 7.05 9.34
CA GLU A 133 5.06 7.78 9.23
C GLU A 133 6.27 6.85 9.26
N THR A 134 6.23 5.81 10.08
CA THR A 134 7.30 4.80 10.15
C THR A 134 7.44 4.05 8.85
N ILE A 135 6.32 3.63 8.24
CA ILE A 135 6.33 2.93 6.96
C ILE A 135 6.81 3.87 5.85
N ASP A 136 6.27 5.09 5.77
CA ASP A 136 6.64 6.07 4.75
C ASP A 136 8.13 6.45 4.81
N LYS A 137 8.69 6.53 6.01
CA LYS A 137 10.12 6.75 6.21
C LYS A 137 10.97 5.56 5.81
N SER A 138 10.48 4.35 6.00
CA SER A 138 11.25 3.11 5.90
C SER A 138 11.19 2.47 4.53
N ILE A 139 10.09 2.60 3.79
CA ILE A 139 9.86 1.92 2.52
C ILE A 139 9.62 2.96 1.42
N ILE A 140 10.45 2.92 0.38
CA ILE A 140 10.34 3.82 -0.77
C ILE A 140 9.37 3.24 -1.80
N ASP A 141 9.54 1.97 -2.11
CA ASP A 141 8.73 1.21 -3.07
C ASP A 141 8.72 -0.30 -2.76
N GLU A 142 8.12 -1.09 -3.63
CA GLU A 142 7.97 -2.55 -3.46
C GLU A 142 9.31 -3.30 -3.32
N PHE A 143 10.41 -2.72 -3.77
CA PHE A 143 11.74 -3.36 -3.82
C PHE A 143 12.79 -2.62 -2.99
N THR A 144 12.49 -1.40 -2.55
CA THR A 144 13.49 -0.48 -2.00
C THR A 144 13.16 -0.07 -0.57
N ILE A 145 14.07 -0.42 0.34
CA ILE A 145 14.05 0.07 1.72
C ILE A 145 14.92 1.33 1.80
N SER A 146 14.39 2.39 2.42
CA SER A 146 15.08 3.67 2.62
C SER A 146 16.33 3.52 3.49
N ASP A 147 17.34 4.34 3.22
CA ASP A 147 18.50 4.47 4.10
C ASP A 147 18.12 4.98 5.50
N ASP A 148 17.01 5.71 5.58
CA ASP A 148 16.50 6.27 6.84
C ASP A 148 15.62 5.30 7.62
N ALA A 149 15.45 4.05 7.15
CA ALA A 149 14.70 3.01 7.86
C ALA A 149 15.34 2.66 9.21
N SER A 150 16.67 2.60 9.29
CA SER A 150 17.38 2.53 10.56
C SER A 150 18.77 3.20 10.50
N PRO A 151 19.27 3.71 11.63
CA PRO A 151 20.63 4.28 11.70
C PRO A 151 21.70 3.28 11.32
N GLU A 152 21.52 2.00 11.69
CA GLU A 152 22.44 0.90 11.38
C GLU A 152 22.51 0.65 9.88
N LEU A 153 21.37 0.55 9.20
CA LEU A 153 21.29 0.36 7.74
C LEU A 153 21.98 1.51 7.01
N LYS A 154 21.72 2.74 7.43
CA LYS A 154 22.37 3.94 6.86
C LYS A 154 23.88 3.89 7.03
N SER A 155 24.36 3.50 8.21
CA SER A 155 25.80 3.36 8.51
C SER A 155 26.45 2.28 7.65
N ILE A 156 25.79 1.10 7.55
CA ILE A 156 26.29 -0.02 6.75
C ILE A 156 26.39 0.36 5.26
N ARG A 157 25.33 0.96 4.70
CA ARG A 157 25.33 1.37 3.29
C ARG A 157 26.35 2.46 2.99
N ARG A 158 26.56 3.41 3.91
CA ARG A 158 27.65 4.40 3.79
C ARG A 158 29.02 3.73 3.77
N LYS A 159 29.25 2.78 4.67
CA LYS A 159 30.51 2.03 4.73
C LYS A 159 30.73 1.21 3.46
N GLN A 160 29.70 0.52 2.98
CA GLN A 160 29.74 -0.21 1.72
C GLN A 160 30.14 0.69 0.55
N LYS A 161 29.48 1.85 0.40
CA LYS A 161 29.77 2.82 -0.65
C LYS A 161 31.19 3.36 -0.57
N SER A 162 31.68 3.63 0.64
CA SER A 162 33.09 4.07 0.86
C SER A 162 34.06 2.98 0.42
N LEU A 163 33.84 1.73 0.83
CA LEU A 163 34.71 0.60 0.45
C LEU A 163 34.70 0.37 -1.07
N GLU A 164 33.56 0.48 -1.74
CA GLU A 164 33.49 0.39 -3.19
C GLU A 164 34.30 1.49 -3.88
N GLN A 165 34.25 2.72 -3.35
CA GLN A 165 35.06 3.83 -3.86
C GLN A 165 36.56 3.60 -3.64
N ASP A 166 36.97 3.08 -2.50
CA ASP A 166 38.36 2.77 -2.19
C ASP A 166 38.87 1.64 -3.08
N ILE A 167 38.07 0.60 -3.34
CA ILE A 167 38.40 -0.47 -4.31
C ILE A 167 38.61 0.14 -5.70
N ARG A 168 37.66 0.95 -6.19
CA ARG A 168 37.78 1.61 -7.50
C ARG A 168 39.05 2.48 -7.58
N LYS A 169 39.35 3.24 -6.53
CA LYS A 169 40.55 4.08 -6.44
C LYS A 169 41.82 3.24 -6.50
N THR A 170 41.86 2.14 -5.77
CA THR A 170 43.01 1.22 -5.76
C THR A 170 43.22 0.60 -7.14
N LEU A 171 42.14 0.13 -7.78
CA LEU A 171 42.21 -0.46 -9.13
C LEU A 171 42.64 0.60 -10.17
N ASN A 172 42.13 1.83 -10.08
CA ASN A 172 42.58 2.93 -10.94
C ASN A 172 44.08 3.22 -10.78
N ASN A 173 44.58 3.20 -9.55
CA ASN A 173 46.03 3.36 -9.31
C ASN A 173 46.83 2.24 -9.96
N ILE A 174 46.37 1.01 -9.93
CA ILE A 174 47.03 -0.14 -10.60
C ILE A 174 47.03 0.05 -12.13
N ILE A 175 45.90 0.43 -12.72
CA ILE A 175 45.74 0.66 -14.16
C ILE A 175 46.72 1.74 -14.67
N HIS A 176 46.94 2.78 -13.86
CA HIS A 176 47.82 3.91 -14.22
C HIS A 176 49.27 3.77 -13.71
N SER A 177 49.59 2.63 -13.09
CA SER A 177 50.96 2.35 -12.62
C SER A 177 51.83 1.70 -13.70
N SER A 178 53.08 1.39 -13.36
CA SER A 178 54.00 0.61 -14.21
C SER A 178 53.45 -0.79 -14.57
N ASN A 179 52.43 -1.26 -13.87
CA ASN A 179 51.78 -2.54 -14.12
C ASN A 179 50.80 -2.48 -15.30
N SER A 180 50.50 -1.31 -15.85
CA SER A 180 49.58 -1.15 -17.01
C SER A 180 50.05 -1.95 -18.24
N LYS A 181 51.32 -2.21 -18.38
CA LYS A 181 51.91 -3.02 -19.49
C LYS A 181 51.43 -4.47 -19.50
N TYR A 182 50.98 -5.00 -18.37
CA TYR A 182 50.45 -6.35 -18.25
C TYR A 182 48.93 -6.41 -18.44
N LEU A 183 48.26 -5.28 -18.60
CA LEU A 183 46.80 -5.23 -18.78
C LEU A 183 46.47 -5.37 -20.27
N GLN A 184 45.38 -6.10 -20.55
CA GLN A 184 44.83 -6.18 -21.90
C GLN A 184 44.16 -4.86 -22.27
N ASP A 185 43.38 -4.30 -21.32
CA ASP A 185 42.68 -3.02 -21.45
C ASP A 185 42.75 -2.27 -20.10
N ASN A 186 42.82 -0.94 -20.14
CA ASN A 186 42.88 -0.08 -18.95
C ASN A 186 41.45 0.24 -18.44
N ILE A 187 40.61 -0.79 -18.26
CA ILE A 187 39.25 -0.66 -17.81
C ILE A 187 38.99 -1.50 -16.55
N ILE A 188 38.10 -1.00 -15.69
CA ILE A 188 37.56 -1.75 -14.56
C ILE A 188 36.17 -2.23 -14.95
N THR A 189 35.95 -3.53 -14.88
CA THR A 189 34.64 -4.15 -15.13
C THR A 189 34.13 -4.86 -13.89
N ILE A 190 32.85 -5.23 -13.89
CA ILE A 190 32.25 -6.04 -12.83
C ILE A 190 31.89 -7.39 -13.44
N ARG A 191 32.37 -8.48 -12.80
CA ARG A 191 31.98 -9.85 -13.12
C ARG A 191 31.66 -10.61 -11.84
N ASN A 192 30.48 -11.22 -11.76
CA ASN A 192 30.02 -11.96 -10.58
C ASN A 192 30.17 -11.14 -9.28
N ASP A 193 29.69 -9.87 -9.31
CA ASP A 193 29.73 -8.91 -8.21
C ASP A 193 31.14 -8.56 -7.70
N ARG A 194 32.18 -8.79 -8.53
CA ARG A 194 33.57 -8.44 -8.23
C ARG A 194 34.10 -7.46 -9.25
N PHE A 195 34.83 -6.47 -8.78
CA PHE A 195 35.63 -5.61 -9.65
C PHE A 195 36.82 -6.39 -10.21
N VAL A 196 36.97 -6.38 -11.52
CA VAL A 196 38.05 -7.09 -12.22
C VAL A 196 38.74 -6.16 -13.21
N ILE A 197 40.04 -6.44 -13.45
CA ILE A 197 40.87 -5.80 -14.47
C ILE A 197 41.30 -6.89 -15.45
N PRO A 198 41.13 -6.73 -16.78
CA PRO A 198 41.59 -7.70 -17.75
C PRO A 198 43.11 -7.69 -17.87
N VAL A 199 43.75 -8.86 -17.77
CA VAL A 199 45.20 -9.03 -17.93
C VAL A 199 45.49 -9.80 -19.23
N LYS A 200 46.66 -9.54 -19.80
CA LYS A 200 47.20 -10.28 -20.95
C LYS A 200 47.56 -11.71 -20.53
N GLU A 201 47.38 -12.66 -21.43
CA GLU A 201 47.91 -14.03 -21.27
C GLU A 201 49.44 -14.06 -21.28
#